data_a84e87f6b8ad34782f0dac961366f7ed
#
_entry.id   a84e87f6b8ad34782f0dac961366f7ed
#
_cell.length_a   1.000
_cell.length_b   1.000
_cell.length_c   1.000
_cell.angle_alpha   90.00
_cell.angle_beta   90.00
_cell.angle_gamma   90.00
#
_symmetry.space_group_name_H-M   'P 1'
#
loop_
_entity.id
_entity.type
_entity.pdbx_description
1 polymer ?
#
loop_
_entity_poly.entity_id
_entity_poly.type
_entity_poly.pdbx_seq_one_letter_code
_entity_poly.pdbx_strand_id
1 'polypeptide(L)'
;MKKLLIIPIIIFLCFIAQIFYMGHINESFFYNLTQTQNPYYEIKNINFHKGFLNSKADFTIEDKYNLGLISKLDFKFNNNYFSKFIAQGKLSNPFKLLDDKLQNKELAWFKIQSIQNDLNVSIQFQDINLSNEGGNALWENVLTEILLDKEDLKIKAIYSKIGQVDFSQFYAKFYLKNLDHQQKFEKPISFSNLIQFNESVEEFKFDFCEINNHTISSFYNKNIIYFDDDNQTLKMHSQGKANNLNIDLTSQIYQSIDFDQINFDLIYSQKKPDISD
;
A
#
# COMPACT_ATOMS: atom_id res chain seq x y z
N MET A 1 -31.55 -40.60 -26.50
CA MET A 1 -31.10 -40.32 -25.12
C MET A 1 -29.57 -40.33 -24.90
N LYS A 2 -28.78 -41.22 -25.54
CA LYS A 2 -27.29 -41.25 -25.32
C LYS A 2 -26.54 -39.96 -25.72
N LYS A 3 -27.00 -39.25 -26.77
CA LYS A 3 -26.35 -37.96 -27.20
C LYS A 3 -26.57 -36.80 -26.24
N LEU A 4 -27.64 -36.82 -25.45
CA LEU A 4 -27.97 -35.74 -24.50
C LEU A 4 -27.09 -35.78 -23.24
N LEU A 5 -26.52 -36.93 -22.89
CA LEU A 5 -25.64 -37.13 -21.75
C LEU A 5 -24.17 -36.69 -22.04
N ILE A 6 -23.80 -36.64 -23.33
CA ILE A 6 -22.42 -36.27 -23.72
C ILE A 6 -22.13 -34.78 -23.45
N ILE A 7 -23.10 -33.90 -23.66
CA ILE A 7 -22.93 -32.45 -23.48
C ILE A 7 -22.54 -32.08 -22.03
N PRO A 8 -23.28 -32.52 -20.98
CA PRO A 8 -22.88 -32.21 -19.60
C PRO A 8 -21.54 -32.81 -19.21
N ILE A 9 -21.17 -33.99 -19.77
CA ILE A 9 -19.85 -34.60 -19.51
C ILE A 9 -18.72 -33.72 -20.10
N ILE A 10 -18.89 -33.24 -21.34
CA ILE A 10 -17.91 -32.33 -21.96
C ILE A 10 -17.79 -31.01 -21.17
N ILE A 11 -18.92 -30.42 -20.76
CA ILE A 11 -18.92 -29.22 -19.94
C ILE A 11 -18.18 -29.45 -18.61
N PHE A 12 -18.41 -30.57 -17.95
CA PHE A 12 -17.73 -30.93 -16.72
C PHE A 12 -16.22 -31.17 -16.91
N LEU A 13 -15.80 -31.81 -18.00
CA LEU A 13 -14.38 -32.00 -18.34
C LEU A 13 -13.70 -30.66 -18.66
N CYS A 14 -14.38 -29.76 -19.39
CA CYS A 14 -13.90 -28.41 -19.65
C CYS A 14 -13.73 -27.60 -18.33
N PHE A 15 -14.66 -27.73 -17.40
CA PHE A 15 -14.58 -27.09 -16.09
C PHE A 15 -13.40 -27.60 -15.26
N ILE A 16 -13.17 -28.92 -15.25
CA ILE A 16 -12.00 -29.52 -14.60
C ILE A 16 -10.70 -29.04 -15.24
N ALA A 17 -10.61 -29.08 -16.57
CA ALA A 17 -9.43 -28.62 -17.29
C ALA A 17 -9.10 -27.15 -16.99
N GLN A 18 -10.12 -26.30 -16.91
CA GLN A 18 -10.01 -24.90 -16.55
C GLN A 18 -9.47 -24.69 -15.13
N ILE A 19 -9.92 -25.47 -14.14
CA ILE A 19 -9.42 -25.40 -12.77
C ILE A 19 -7.92 -25.71 -12.72
N PHE A 20 -7.48 -26.79 -13.41
CA PHE A 20 -6.06 -27.15 -13.50
C PHE A 20 -5.24 -26.07 -14.20
N TYR A 21 -5.75 -25.51 -15.28
CA TYR A 21 -5.12 -24.42 -16.00
C TYR A 21 -4.94 -23.17 -15.13
N MET A 22 -5.99 -22.76 -14.37
CA MET A 22 -5.90 -21.65 -13.44
C MET A 22 -4.93 -21.92 -12.28
N GLY A 23 -4.86 -23.15 -11.79
CA GLY A 23 -3.85 -23.51 -10.80
C GLY A 23 -2.41 -23.34 -11.31
N HIS A 24 -2.17 -23.58 -12.59
CA HIS A 24 -0.86 -23.34 -13.22
C HIS A 24 -0.59 -21.84 -13.43
N ILE A 25 -1.59 -21.06 -13.85
CA ILE A 25 -1.47 -19.60 -13.96
C ILE A 25 -1.15 -18.98 -12.60
N ASN A 26 -1.87 -19.37 -11.54
CA ASN A 26 -1.63 -18.89 -10.18
C ASN A 26 -0.22 -19.23 -9.68
N GLU A 27 0.30 -20.41 -10.02
CA GLU A 27 1.66 -20.83 -9.71
C GLU A 27 2.68 -19.91 -10.42
N SER A 28 2.53 -19.70 -11.73
CA SER A 28 3.41 -18.82 -12.50
C SER A 28 3.36 -17.38 -12.01
N PHE A 29 2.17 -16.86 -11.71
CA PHE A 29 1.99 -15.54 -11.13
C PHE A 29 2.73 -15.40 -9.79
N PHE A 30 2.59 -16.39 -8.92
CA PHE A 30 3.24 -16.38 -7.61
C PHE A 30 4.77 -16.40 -7.74
N TYR A 31 5.34 -17.25 -8.59
CA TYR A 31 6.79 -17.27 -8.81
C TYR A 31 7.29 -15.99 -9.45
N ASN A 32 6.56 -15.38 -10.39
CA ASN A 32 6.93 -14.08 -10.95
C ASN A 32 6.97 -12.98 -9.88
N LEU A 33 5.99 -12.98 -8.96
CA LEU A 33 5.95 -12.04 -7.84
C LEU A 33 7.18 -12.20 -6.93
N THR A 34 7.63 -13.43 -6.69
CA THR A 34 8.76 -13.72 -5.80
C THR A 34 10.14 -13.49 -6.45
N GLN A 35 10.20 -13.37 -7.78
CA GLN A 35 11.45 -13.06 -8.50
C GLN A 35 11.80 -11.57 -8.51
N THR A 36 10.95 -10.72 -7.97
CA THR A 36 11.21 -9.27 -7.93
C THR A 36 12.46 -8.98 -7.10
N GLN A 37 13.50 -8.45 -7.76
CA GLN A 37 14.70 -8.01 -7.06
C GLN A 37 14.44 -6.67 -6.36
N ASN A 38 14.82 -6.58 -5.10
CA ASN A 38 14.76 -5.34 -4.34
C ASN A 38 16.08 -5.11 -3.61
N PRO A 39 16.62 -3.86 -3.60
CA PRO A 39 17.87 -3.56 -2.93
C PRO A 39 17.80 -3.70 -1.40
N TYR A 40 16.62 -3.56 -0.81
CA TYR A 40 16.44 -3.46 0.65
C TYR A 40 16.01 -4.77 1.31
N TYR A 41 15.37 -5.67 0.58
CA TYR A 41 14.88 -6.95 1.13
C TYR A 41 15.12 -8.12 0.19
N GLU A 42 15.07 -9.32 0.76
CA GLU A 42 15.20 -10.60 0.07
C GLU A 42 13.98 -11.47 0.35
N ILE A 43 13.49 -12.17 -0.67
CA ILE A 43 12.39 -13.13 -0.54
C ILE A 43 12.99 -14.53 -0.38
N LYS A 44 12.60 -15.24 0.68
CA LYS A 44 13.08 -16.58 1.05
C LYS A 44 11.93 -17.53 1.34
N ASN A 45 12.27 -18.82 1.48
CA ASN A 45 11.34 -19.88 1.89
C ASN A 45 10.07 -19.93 1.04
N ILE A 46 10.24 -19.85 -0.28
CA ILE A 46 9.14 -19.79 -1.24
C ILE A 46 8.52 -21.18 -1.39
N ASN A 47 7.25 -21.33 -1.04
CA ASN A 47 6.49 -22.56 -1.15
C ASN A 47 5.19 -22.34 -1.93
N PHE A 48 4.87 -23.26 -2.84
CA PHE A 48 3.59 -23.27 -3.55
C PHE A 48 2.99 -24.67 -3.52
N HIS A 49 1.76 -24.79 -3.04
CA HIS A 49 1.00 -26.02 -2.96
C HIS A 49 -0.24 -25.95 -3.84
N LYS A 50 -0.19 -26.65 -4.96
CA LYS A 50 -1.30 -26.70 -5.91
C LYS A 50 -2.44 -27.58 -5.38
N GLY A 51 -3.60 -26.97 -5.22
CA GLY A 51 -4.83 -27.66 -4.86
C GLY A 51 -5.83 -27.66 -6.02
N PHE A 52 -6.94 -28.41 -5.90
CA PHE A 52 -7.96 -28.49 -6.93
C PHE A 52 -8.73 -27.16 -7.08
N LEU A 53 -9.51 -26.74 -6.09
CA LEU A 53 -10.27 -25.49 -6.13
C LEU A 53 -9.47 -24.28 -5.68
N ASN A 54 -8.47 -24.48 -4.83
CA ASN A 54 -7.63 -23.42 -4.28
C ASN A 54 -6.20 -23.92 -4.18
N SER A 55 -5.24 -23.05 -4.51
CA SER A 55 -3.83 -23.26 -4.23
C SER A 55 -3.41 -22.43 -3.01
N LYS A 56 -2.38 -22.87 -2.30
CA LYS A 56 -1.80 -22.17 -1.17
C LYS A 56 -0.35 -21.86 -1.47
N ALA A 57 0.13 -20.73 -1.02
CA ALA A 57 1.53 -20.36 -1.13
C ALA A 57 1.97 -19.53 0.05
N ASP A 58 3.25 -19.58 0.35
CA ASP A 58 3.86 -18.71 1.36
C ASP A 58 5.31 -18.40 1.02
N PHE A 59 5.78 -17.28 1.52
CA PHE A 59 7.17 -16.89 1.51
C PHE A 59 7.49 -15.94 2.69
N THR A 60 8.79 -15.76 2.95
CA THR A 60 9.28 -14.79 3.91
C THR A 60 9.98 -13.64 3.20
N ILE A 61 9.82 -12.43 3.71
CA ILE A 61 10.59 -11.24 3.32
C ILE A 61 11.57 -10.95 4.44
N GLU A 62 12.84 -10.92 4.12
CA GLU A 62 13.92 -10.62 5.06
C GLU A 62 14.63 -9.33 4.64
N ASP A 63 14.94 -8.48 5.61
CA ASP A 63 15.74 -7.28 5.39
C ASP A 63 17.20 -7.64 5.14
N LYS A 64 17.79 -7.09 4.07
CA LYS A 64 19.21 -7.33 3.71
C LYS A 64 20.21 -6.67 4.65
N TYR A 65 19.79 -5.69 5.43
CA TYR A 65 20.67 -4.93 6.34
C TYR A 65 20.71 -5.52 7.75
N ASN A 66 20.16 -6.72 7.96
CA ASN A 66 20.14 -7.42 9.24
C ASN A 66 19.48 -6.62 10.39
N LEU A 67 18.52 -5.76 10.08
CA LEU A 67 17.70 -5.09 11.09
C LEU A 67 16.73 -6.05 11.79
N GLY A 68 16.75 -7.33 11.40
CA GLY A 68 15.95 -8.39 12.00
C GLY A 68 14.47 -8.32 11.65
N LEU A 69 14.10 -7.51 10.66
CA LEU A 69 12.73 -7.41 10.18
C LEU A 69 12.47 -8.57 9.23
N ILE A 70 11.67 -9.53 9.67
CA ILE A 70 11.20 -10.61 8.82
C ILE A 70 9.68 -10.65 8.90
N SER A 71 9.04 -10.74 7.75
CA SER A 71 7.60 -10.86 7.64
C SER A 71 7.25 -12.12 6.84
N LYS A 72 6.23 -12.83 7.26
CA LYS A 72 5.69 -13.97 6.53
C LYS A 72 4.44 -13.56 5.77
N LEU A 73 4.37 -13.91 4.49
CA LEU A 73 3.17 -13.76 3.67
C LEU A 73 2.59 -15.13 3.36
N ASP A 74 1.34 -15.31 3.69
CA ASP A 74 0.55 -16.51 3.35
C ASP A 74 -0.49 -16.13 2.30
N PHE A 75 -0.65 -16.96 1.25
CA PHE A 75 -1.57 -16.75 0.14
C PHE A 75 -2.53 -17.92 0.00
N LYS A 76 -3.76 -17.61 -0.41
CA LYS A 76 -4.75 -18.57 -0.88
C LYS A 76 -5.28 -18.09 -2.22
N PHE A 77 -4.92 -18.77 -3.30
CA PHE A 77 -5.38 -18.50 -4.66
C PHE A 77 -6.67 -19.24 -4.95
N ASN A 78 -7.55 -18.60 -5.72
CA ASN A 78 -8.75 -19.21 -6.25
C ASN A 78 -8.48 -19.76 -7.66
N ASN A 79 -8.73 -21.04 -7.88
CA ASN A 79 -8.53 -21.70 -9.18
C ASN A 79 -9.79 -21.62 -10.08
N ASN A 80 -10.80 -20.85 -9.73
CA ASN A 80 -11.98 -20.66 -10.56
C ASN A 80 -11.81 -19.42 -11.46
N TYR A 81 -11.70 -19.63 -12.75
CA TYR A 81 -11.53 -18.59 -13.77
C TYR A 81 -12.65 -17.53 -13.78
N PHE A 82 -13.90 -17.94 -13.54
CA PHE A 82 -15.05 -17.03 -13.54
C PHE A 82 -15.13 -16.16 -12.28
N SER A 83 -14.28 -16.40 -11.30
CA SER A 83 -14.22 -15.59 -10.10
C SER A 83 -13.44 -14.29 -10.36
N LYS A 84 -14.04 -13.15 -9.99
CA LYS A 84 -13.31 -11.88 -9.92
C LYS A 84 -12.26 -11.89 -8.80
N PHE A 85 -12.39 -12.81 -7.87
CA PHE A 85 -11.48 -13.00 -6.75
C PHE A 85 -10.34 -13.92 -7.17
N ILE A 86 -9.11 -13.44 -7.13
CA ILE A 86 -7.90 -14.16 -7.54
C ILE A 86 -7.19 -14.77 -6.33
N ALA A 87 -6.89 -13.96 -5.34
CA ALA A 87 -6.18 -14.38 -4.16
C ALA A 87 -6.54 -13.56 -2.92
N GLN A 88 -6.32 -14.14 -1.77
CA GLN A 88 -6.30 -13.46 -0.48
C GLN A 88 -5.15 -14.00 0.34
N GLY A 89 -4.73 -13.24 1.31
CA GLY A 89 -3.71 -13.69 2.21
C GLY A 89 -3.53 -12.78 3.40
N LYS A 90 -2.49 -13.04 4.13
CA LYS A 90 -2.16 -12.31 5.33
C LYS A 90 -0.66 -12.09 5.44
N LEU A 91 -0.32 -10.96 6.00
CA LEU A 91 1.00 -10.61 6.44
C LEU A 91 1.08 -10.83 7.94
N SER A 92 2.00 -11.64 8.39
CA SER A 92 2.29 -11.82 9.80
C SER A 92 3.74 -11.48 10.11
N ASN A 93 3.96 -10.96 11.31
CA ASN A 93 5.32 -10.72 11.80
C ASN A 93 5.74 -11.90 12.69
N PRO A 94 6.65 -12.77 12.23
CA PRO A 94 7.19 -13.86 13.03
C PRO A 94 8.18 -13.40 14.11
N PHE A 95 8.48 -12.09 14.24
CA PHE A 95 9.63 -11.59 15.03
C PHE A 95 9.32 -10.91 16.36
N LYS A 96 10.29 -11.10 17.29
CA LYS A 96 10.32 -10.55 18.62
C LYS A 96 10.63 -9.05 18.73
N LEU A 97 11.01 -8.37 17.63
CA LEU A 97 11.60 -7.02 17.67
C LEU A 97 10.63 -5.89 17.96
N LEU A 98 9.32 -6.09 17.74
CA LEU A 98 8.31 -5.05 17.93
C LEU A 98 7.46 -5.29 19.16
N ASP A 99 7.81 -5.64 20.26
CA ASP A 99 6.98 -6.03 21.42
C ASP A 99 6.48 -7.48 21.31
N ASP A 100 6.60 -8.23 22.40
CA ASP A 100 6.07 -9.60 22.53
C ASP A 100 4.57 -9.68 22.21
N LYS A 101 3.84 -8.56 22.34
CA LYS A 101 2.42 -8.43 22.01
C LYS A 101 2.12 -8.52 20.52
N LEU A 102 3.08 -8.19 19.63
CA LEU A 102 2.92 -8.26 18.17
C LEU A 102 3.55 -9.52 17.57
N GLN A 103 4.28 -10.29 18.36
CA GLN A 103 4.91 -11.52 17.90
C GLN A 103 3.85 -12.51 17.40
N ASN A 104 4.02 -13.00 16.17
CA ASN A 104 3.13 -13.97 15.51
C ASN A 104 1.69 -13.47 15.30
N LYS A 105 1.42 -12.16 15.40
CA LYS A 105 0.12 -11.60 15.04
C LYS A 105 0.02 -11.36 13.54
N GLU A 106 -1.19 -11.47 13.04
CA GLU A 106 -1.54 -11.01 11.70
C GLU A 106 -1.51 -9.48 11.71
N LEU A 107 -0.63 -8.89 10.89
CA LEU A 107 -0.46 -7.42 10.81
C LEU A 107 -1.37 -6.81 9.76
N ALA A 108 -1.66 -7.56 8.70
CA ALA A 108 -2.50 -7.11 7.62
C ALA A 108 -3.13 -8.31 6.89
N TRP A 109 -4.28 -8.05 6.29
CA TRP A 109 -4.92 -8.95 5.34
C TRP A 109 -4.90 -8.29 3.97
N PHE A 110 -4.70 -9.07 2.93
CA PHE A 110 -4.78 -8.57 1.57
C PHE A 110 -5.72 -9.41 0.72
N LYS A 111 -6.28 -8.77 -0.29
CA LYS A 111 -7.19 -9.35 -1.26
C LYS A 111 -6.84 -8.84 -2.65
N ILE A 112 -6.73 -9.76 -3.60
CA ILE A 112 -6.46 -9.45 -5.00
C ILE A 112 -7.71 -9.79 -5.81
N GLN A 113 -8.21 -8.81 -6.57
CA GLN A 113 -9.39 -8.94 -7.41
C GLN A 113 -9.09 -8.45 -8.82
N SER A 114 -9.67 -9.13 -9.81
CA SER A 114 -9.64 -8.66 -11.19
C SER A 114 -10.78 -7.66 -11.43
N ILE A 115 -10.44 -6.47 -11.94
CA ILE A 115 -11.39 -5.42 -12.29
C ILE A 115 -11.11 -5.05 -13.74
N GLN A 116 -11.88 -5.59 -14.69
CA GLN A 116 -11.62 -5.40 -16.13
C GLN A 116 -10.20 -5.83 -16.53
N ASN A 117 -9.38 -4.90 -16.98
CA ASN A 117 -8.00 -5.13 -17.40
C ASN A 117 -6.97 -4.89 -16.27
N ASP A 118 -7.45 -4.63 -15.05
CA ASP A 118 -6.61 -4.30 -13.91
C ASP A 118 -6.74 -5.34 -12.79
N LEU A 119 -5.77 -5.32 -11.87
CA LEU A 119 -5.81 -6.01 -10.60
C LEU A 119 -5.92 -4.96 -9.49
N ASN A 120 -6.91 -5.11 -8.62
CA ASN A 120 -6.99 -4.34 -7.38
C ASN A 120 -6.44 -5.18 -6.23
N VAL A 121 -5.39 -4.68 -5.59
CA VAL A 121 -4.79 -5.24 -4.37
C VAL A 121 -5.24 -4.38 -3.20
N SER A 122 -6.12 -4.88 -2.38
CA SER A 122 -6.60 -4.21 -1.17
C SER A 122 -5.89 -4.79 0.04
N ILE A 123 -5.25 -3.93 0.85
CA ILE A 123 -4.49 -4.29 2.05
C ILE A 123 -5.12 -3.58 3.24
N GLN A 124 -5.72 -4.36 4.14
CA GLN A 124 -6.28 -3.87 5.40
C GLN A 124 -5.31 -4.20 6.52
N PHE A 125 -4.78 -3.18 7.18
CA PHE A 125 -3.95 -3.36 8.36
C PHE A 125 -4.79 -3.59 9.61
N GLN A 126 -4.27 -4.40 10.53
CA GLN A 126 -4.87 -4.60 11.83
C GLN A 126 -4.75 -3.31 12.64
N ASP A 127 -5.80 -2.99 13.38
CA ASP A 127 -5.74 -1.92 14.37
C ASP A 127 -4.73 -2.28 15.46
N ILE A 128 -3.84 -1.35 15.76
CA ILE A 128 -2.79 -1.53 16.77
C ILE A 128 -2.96 -0.46 17.85
N ASN A 129 -2.96 -0.93 19.08
CA ASN A 129 -2.95 -0.08 20.26
C ASN A 129 -1.87 -0.61 21.21
N LEU A 130 -0.75 0.10 21.26
CA LEU A 130 0.38 -0.19 22.12
C LEU A 130 0.53 0.96 23.12
N SER A 131 0.56 0.62 24.40
CA SER A 131 0.81 1.55 25.48
C SER A 131 1.83 0.96 26.42
N ASN A 132 2.87 1.73 26.74
CA ASN A 132 3.87 1.40 27.73
C ASN A 132 4.29 2.66 28.51
N GLU A 133 5.21 2.51 29.47
CA GLU A 133 5.71 3.64 30.28
C GLU A 133 6.40 4.74 29.45
N GLY A 134 6.85 4.43 28.24
CA GLY A 134 7.55 5.37 27.35
C GLY A 134 6.66 6.09 26.35
N GLY A 135 5.39 5.65 26.16
CA GLY A 135 4.49 6.28 25.21
C GLY A 135 3.37 5.38 24.70
N ASN A 136 2.58 5.94 23.78
CA ASN A 136 1.47 5.28 23.11
C ASN A 136 1.68 5.25 21.61
N ALA A 137 1.24 4.19 20.96
CA ALA A 137 1.12 4.10 19.51
C ALA A 137 -0.21 3.44 19.16
N LEU A 138 -1.09 4.20 18.52
CA LEU A 138 -2.37 3.74 18.04
C LEU A 138 -2.45 3.99 16.53
N TRP A 139 -2.91 3.00 15.78
CA TRP A 139 -3.46 3.24 14.45
C TRP A 139 -4.71 2.40 14.23
N GLU A 140 -5.68 2.97 13.55
CA GLU A 140 -6.98 2.36 13.32
C GLU A 140 -7.46 2.59 11.89
N ASN A 141 -8.16 1.60 11.36
CA ASN A 141 -8.82 1.66 10.06
C ASN A 141 -7.85 2.05 8.91
N VAL A 142 -6.67 1.43 8.87
CA VAL A 142 -5.69 1.66 7.82
C VAL A 142 -5.94 0.72 6.65
N LEU A 143 -6.29 1.30 5.51
CA LEU A 143 -6.56 0.59 4.26
C LEU A 143 -5.69 1.16 3.15
N THR A 144 -5.05 0.30 2.37
CA THR A 144 -4.37 0.69 1.13
C THR A 144 -4.89 -0.14 -0.03
N GLU A 145 -5.23 0.50 -1.12
CA GLU A 145 -5.61 -0.13 -2.38
C GLU A 145 -4.61 0.25 -3.46
N ILE A 146 -4.12 -0.75 -4.19
CA ILE A 146 -3.16 -0.57 -5.27
C ILE A 146 -3.79 -1.12 -6.54
N LEU A 147 -3.93 -0.26 -7.54
CA LEU A 147 -4.40 -0.64 -8.87
C LEU A 147 -3.19 -0.97 -9.74
N LEU A 148 -3.13 -2.21 -10.21
CA LEU A 148 -2.06 -2.71 -11.07
C LEU A 148 -2.58 -2.96 -12.47
N ASP A 149 -1.75 -2.74 -13.48
CA ASP A 149 -1.95 -3.31 -14.80
C ASP A 149 -1.87 -4.83 -14.72
N LYS A 150 -2.80 -5.53 -15.39
CA LYS A 150 -2.89 -6.99 -15.31
C LYS A 150 -1.81 -7.70 -16.12
N GLU A 151 -1.28 -7.07 -17.16
CA GLU A 151 -0.33 -7.70 -18.08
C GLU A 151 1.10 -7.63 -17.52
N ASP A 152 1.53 -6.46 -17.06
CA ASP A 152 2.91 -6.23 -16.64
C ASP A 152 3.07 -5.95 -15.12
N LEU A 153 1.96 -5.99 -14.37
CA LEU A 153 1.89 -5.78 -12.92
C LEU A 153 2.44 -4.43 -12.46
N LYS A 154 2.43 -3.43 -13.33
CA LYS A 154 2.84 -2.07 -12.99
C LYS A 154 1.73 -1.32 -12.27
N ILE A 155 2.12 -0.44 -11.37
CA ILE A 155 1.22 0.36 -10.55
C ILE A 155 0.64 1.50 -11.38
N LYS A 156 -0.69 1.59 -11.44
CA LYS A 156 -1.44 2.69 -12.06
C LYS A 156 -1.89 3.72 -11.04
N ALA A 157 -2.28 3.26 -9.85
CA ALA A 157 -2.74 4.15 -8.79
C ALA A 157 -2.56 3.51 -7.41
N ILE A 158 -2.45 4.37 -6.40
CA ILE A 158 -2.45 4.00 -4.98
C ILE A 158 -3.49 4.87 -4.27
N TYR A 159 -4.32 4.23 -3.44
CA TYR A 159 -5.29 4.87 -2.58
C TYR A 159 -5.04 4.41 -1.15
N SER A 160 -4.91 5.33 -0.22
CA SER A 160 -4.71 5.01 1.19
C SER A 160 -5.68 5.78 2.07
N LYS A 161 -6.26 5.10 3.03
CA LYS A 161 -7.11 5.69 4.05
C LYS A 161 -6.60 5.31 5.42
N ILE A 162 -6.58 6.26 6.32
CA ILE A 162 -6.21 6.06 7.71
C ILE A 162 -7.30 6.73 8.55
N GLY A 163 -8.02 5.97 9.37
CA GLY A 163 -9.03 6.50 10.26
C GLY A 163 -8.40 7.35 11.36
N GLN A 164 -7.39 6.80 12.03
CA GLN A 164 -6.69 7.49 13.10
C GLN A 164 -5.26 6.98 13.25
N VAL A 165 -4.34 7.90 13.53
CA VAL A 165 -3.01 7.63 14.08
C VAL A 165 -2.83 8.50 15.31
N ASP A 166 -2.41 7.91 16.42
CA ASP A 166 -2.01 8.61 17.63
C ASP A 166 -0.67 8.03 18.09
N PHE A 167 0.32 8.86 18.09
CA PHE A 167 1.66 8.50 18.55
C PHE A 167 2.13 9.52 19.56
N SER A 168 2.50 9.07 20.74
CA SER A 168 3.10 9.91 21.76
C SER A 168 4.28 9.18 22.41
N GLN A 169 5.44 9.84 22.43
CA GLN A 169 6.64 9.33 23.09
C GLN A 169 7.43 10.49 23.69
N PHE A 170 7.66 10.46 25.00
CA PHE A 170 8.35 11.52 25.74
C PHE A 170 7.76 12.93 25.45
N TYR A 171 8.41 13.72 24.62
CA TYR A 171 8.01 15.09 24.25
C TYR A 171 7.41 15.20 22.84
N ALA A 172 7.37 14.10 22.10
CA ALA A 172 6.82 14.07 20.74
C ALA A 172 5.39 13.55 20.79
N LYS A 173 4.46 14.33 20.22
CA LYS A 173 3.07 13.94 20.01
C LYS A 173 2.71 14.14 18.54
N PHE A 174 2.12 13.12 17.95
CA PHE A 174 1.56 13.15 16.61
C PHE A 174 0.18 12.53 16.64
N TYR A 175 -0.83 13.27 16.21
CA TYR A 175 -2.19 12.78 16.05
C TYR A 175 -2.70 13.18 14.67
N LEU A 176 -3.30 12.21 13.97
CA LEU A 176 -3.88 12.41 12.64
C LEU A 176 -5.22 11.69 12.57
N LYS A 177 -6.22 12.34 11.97
CA LYS A 177 -7.57 11.78 11.84
C LYS A 177 -8.07 11.91 10.41
N ASN A 178 -8.66 10.81 9.91
CA ASN A 178 -9.33 10.71 8.61
C ASN A 178 -8.44 11.16 7.45
N LEU A 179 -7.26 10.58 7.35
CA LEU A 179 -6.41 10.75 6.17
C LEU A 179 -7.00 9.99 4.99
N ASP A 180 -7.10 10.66 3.86
CA ASP A 180 -7.42 10.09 2.56
C ASP A 180 -6.36 10.58 1.57
N HIS A 181 -5.62 9.65 1.00
CA HIS A 181 -4.55 9.91 0.06
C HIS A 181 -4.80 9.13 -1.22
N GLN A 182 -4.65 9.79 -2.36
CA GLN A 182 -4.76 9.18 -3.67
C GLN A 182 -3.61 9.64 -4.55
N GLN A 183 -2.92 8.71 -5.18
CA GLN A 183 -1.90 8.98 -6.19
C GLN A 183 -2.21 8.20 -7.47
N LYS A 184 -2.26 8.88 -8.60
CA LYS A 184 -2.44 8.30 -9.93
C LYS A 184 -1.24 8.61 -10.79
N PHE A 185 -0.62 7.60 -11.36
CA PHE A 185 0.53 7.74 -12.23
C PHE A 185 0.07 7.98 -13.67
N GLU A 186 0.71 8.90 -14.38
CA GLU A 186 0.42 9.15 -15.79
C GLU A 186 0.80 7.94 -16.65
N LYS A 187 1.95 7.33 -16.34
CA LYS A 187 2.39 6.06 -16.90
C LYS A 187 2.54 5.03 -15.78
N PRO A 188 2.06 3.79 -15.96
CA PRO A 188 2.23 2.75 -14.95
C PRO A 188 3.70 2.54 -14.59
N ILE A 189 4.00 2.44 -13.30
CA ILE A 189 5.36 2.33 -12.75
C ILE A 189 5.60 0.96 -12.12
N SER A 190 6.85 0.49 -12.13
CA SER A 190 7.24 -0.71 -11.41
C SER A 190 7.33 -0.45 -9.90
N PHE A 191 7.20 -1.50 -9.08
CA PHE A 191 7.36 -1.41 -7.63
C PHE A 191 8.75 -0.88 -7.22
N SER A 192 9.80 -1.16 -8.00
CA SER A 192 11.15 -0.65 -7.76
C SER A 192 11.26 0.87 -7.91
N ASN A 193 10.37 1.47 -8.69
CA ASN A 193 10.37 2.91 -8.99
C ASN A 193 9.45 3.73 -8.08
N LEU A 194 8.78 3.10 -7.11
CA LEU A 194 7.87 3.79 -6.18
C LEU A 194 8.55 4.91 -5.38
N ILE A 195 9.84 4.74 -5.07
CA ILE A 195 10.62 5.72 -4.28
C ILE A 195 11.13 6.86 -5.18
N GLN A 196 11.05 6.72 -6.49
CA GLN A 196 11.47 7.75 -7.44
C GLN A 196 10.32 8.73 -7.68
N PHE A 197 10.66 9.98 -7.99
CA PHE A 197 9.67 10.93 -8.45
C PHE A 197 9.14 10.53 -9.83
N ASN A 198 7.84 10.26 -9.90
CA ASN A 198 7.15 9.86 -11.12
C ASN A 198 6.07 10.87 -11.46
N GLU A 199 5.81 11.04 -12.77
CA GLU A 199 4.70 11.87 -13.24
C GLU A 199 3.39 11.32 -12.68
N SER A 200 2.71 12.14 -11.90
CA SER A 200 1.52 11.72 -11.17
C SER A 200 0.65 12.89 -10.74
N VAL A 201 -0.61 12.59 -10.47
CA VAL A 201 -1.51 13.46 -9.72
C VAL A 201 -1.72 12.85 -8.35
N GLU A 202 -1.44 13.62 -7.33
CA GLU A 202 -1.59 13.22 -5.94
C GLU A 202 -2.60 14.15 -5.25
N GLU A 203 -3.55 13.57 -4.53
CA GLU A 203 -4.49 14.29 -3.68
C GLU A 203 -4.38 13.77 -2.25
N PHE A 204 -4.35 14.72 -1.31
CA PHE A 204 -4.13 14.44 0.09
C PHE A 204 -5.07 15.29 0.93
N LYS A 205 -5.85 14.69 1.81
CA LYS A 205 -6.74 15.38 2.74
C LYS A 205 -6.80 14.70 4.08
N PHE A 206 -7.01 15.49 5.14
CA PHE A 206 -7.33 14.98 6.47
C PHE A 206 -8.24 15.95 7.22
N ASP A 207 -8.94 15.45 8.23
CA ASP A 207 -9.86 16.27 9.02
C ASP A 207 -9.16 16.97 10.18
N PHE A 208 -8.15 16.36 10.76
CA PHE A 208 -7.40 16.94 11.87
C PHE A 208 -5.99 16.36 11.94
N CYS A 209 -5.02 17.25 12.25
CA CYS A 209 -3.64 16.87 12.55
C CYS A 209 -3.13 17.70 13.72
N GLU A 210 -2.43 17.03 14.64
CA GLU A 210 -1.69 17.67 15.74
C GLU A 210 -0.27 17.13 15.73
N ILE A 211 0.69 18.05 15.75
CA ILE A 211 2.12 17.73 15.91
C ILE A 211 2.62 18.53 17.10
N ASN A 212 2.91 17.83 18.19
CA ASN A 212 3.13 18.44 19.50
C ASN A 212 1.91 19.28 19.89
N ASN A 213 2.06 20.62 19.94
CA ASN A 213 0.94 21.51 20.28
C ASN A 213 0.44 22.31 19.07
N HIS A 214 0.94 22.03 17.87
CA HIS A 214 0.50 22.68 16.65
C HIS A 214 -0.65 21.87 16.02
N THR A 215 -1.72 22.53 15.64
CA THR A 215 -2.94 21.88 15.14
C THR A 215 -3.41 22.44 13.81
N ILE A 216 -3.99 21.56 12.98
CA ILE A 216 -4.69 21.92 11.75
C ILE A 216 -6.02 21.17 11.76
N SER A 217 -7.16 21.87 11.69
CA SER A 217 -8.49 21.26 11.76
C SER A 217 -8.93 20.59 10.46
N SER A 218 -8.48 21.07 9.31
CA SER A 218 -8.64 20.34 8.06
C SER A 218 -7.60 20.77 7.04
N PHE A 219 -7.22 19.85 6.21
CA PHE A 219 -6.22 20.06 5.18
C PHE A 219 -6.62 19.37 3.88
N TYR A 220 -6.42 20.04 2.77
CA TYR A 220 -6.50 19.49 1.43
C TYR A 220 -5.34 19.99 0.60
N ASN A 221 -4.69 19.11 -0.10
CA ASN A 221 -3.65 19.43 -1.06
C ASN A 221 -3.78 18.56 -2.32
N LYS A 222 -3.51 19.18 -3.47
CA LYS A 222 -3.39 18.51 -4.75
C LYS A 222 -2.04 18.87 -5.36
N ASN A 223 -1.26 17.84 -5.65
CA ASN A 223 0.01 17.94 -6.34
C ASN A 223 -0.13 17.41 -7.77
N ILE A 224 0.41 18.13 -8.72
CA ILE A 224 0.61 17.67 -10.10
C ILE A 224 2.11 17.60 -10.32
N ILE A 225 2.62 16.41 -10.51
CA ILE A 225 4.04 16.15 -10.72
C ILE A 225 4.22 15.79 -12.19
N TYR A 226 5.03 16.56 -12.90
CA TYR A 226 5.29 16.36 -14.32
C TYR A 226 6.74 16.66 -14.68
N PHE A 227 7.21 16.05 -15.77
CA PHE A 227 8.53 16.29 -16.31
C PHE A 227 8.46 17.39 -17.37
N ASP A 228 9.32 18.41 -17.22
CA ASP A 228 9.50 19.47 -18.21
C ASP A 228 10.68 19.10 -19.09
N ASP A 229 10.38 18.60 -20.29
CA ASP A 229 11.38 18.12 -21.26
C ASP A 229 12.31 19.23 -21.73
N ASP A 230 11.84 20.46 -21.86
CA ASP A 230 12.61 21.61 -22.34
C ASP A 230 13.76 21.98 -21.39
N ASN A 231 13.51 21.85 -20.08
CA ASN A 231 14.47 22.19 -19.03
C ASN A 231 15.09 20.96 -18.34
N GLN A 232 14.71 19.74 -18.72
CA GLN A 232 15.08 18.50 -18.05
C GLN A 232 14.87 18.56 -16.53
N THR A 233 13.77 19.17 -16.11
CA THR A 233 13.42 19.36 -14.72
C THR A 233 12.14 18.65 -14.36
N LEU A 234 12.11 18.07 -13.16
CA LEU A 234 10.87 17.62 -12.55
C LEU A 234 10.21 18.85 -11.90
N LYS A 235 8.95 19.07 -12.23
CA LYS A 235 8.13 20.14 -11.66
C LYS A 235 7.00 19.56 -10.82
N MET A 236 6.71 20.20 -9.71
CA MET A 236 5.54 19.90 -8.89
C MET A 236 4.76 21.20 -8.71
N HIS A 237 3.50 21.16 -9.09
CA HIS A 237 2.54 22.22 -8.81
C HIS A 237 1.63 21.76 -7.67
N SER A 238 1.71 22.43 -6.55
CA SER A 238 0.99 22.10 -5.31
C SER A 238 -0.02 23.19 -4.99
N GLN A 239 -1.30 22.81 -4.95
CA GLN A 239 -2.40 23.72 -4.58
C GLN A 239 -3.19 23.13 -3.42
N GLY A 240 -3.50 23.94 -2.45
CA GLY A 240 -4.25 23.44 -1.31
C GLY A 240 -4.72 24.50 -0.33
N LYS A 241 -5.33 24.03 0.74
CA LYS A 241 -5.81 24.85 1.84
C LYS A 241 -5.67 24.13 3.17
N ALA A 242 -5.42 24.90 4.20
CA ALA A 242 -5.48 24.49 5.59
C ALA A 242 -6.47 25.40 6.33
N ASN A 243 -7.29 24.84 7.20
CA ASN A 243 -8.21 25.62 8.02
C ASN A 243 -7.82 25.50 9.50
N ASN A 244 -8.07 26.54 10.26
CA ASN A 244 -7.81 26.64 11.69
C ASN A 244 -6.42 26.12 12.07
N LEU A 245 -5.38 26.67 11.44
CA LEU A 245 -4.01 26.39 11.81
C LEU A 245 -3.65 27.14 13.07
N ASN A 246 -3.32 26.42 14.14
CA ASN A 246 -2.74 26.97 15.37
C ASN A 246 -1.27 26.58 15.46
N ILE A 247 -0.41 27.57 15.62
CA ILE A 247 1.03 27.39 15.87
C ILE A 247 1.29 27.80 17.32
N ASP A 248 1.52 26.85 18.20
CA ASP A 248 1.85 27.09 19.58
C ASP A 248 3.35 27.46 19.72
N LEU A 249 3.59 28.71 20.07
CA LEU A 249 4.93 29.25 20.36
C LEU A 249 5.09 29.58 21.85
N THR A 250 4.23 29.06 22.71
CA THR A 250 4.22 29.41 24.16
C THR A 250 5.54 29.13 24.86
N SER A 251 6.30 28.10 24.41
CA SER A 251 7.63 27.79 24.95
C SER A 251 8.71 28.84 24.60
N GLN A 252 8.46 29.68 23.58
CA GLN A 252 9.43 30.68 23.07
C GLN A 252 9.02 32.11 23.37
N ILE A 253 7.78 32.45 23.10
CA ILE A 253 7.28 33.85 23.18
C ILE A 253 6.00 34.01 24.00
N TYR A 254 5.52 32.95 24.66
CA TYR A 254 4.26 32.90 25.43
C TYR A 254 3.01 33.27 24.62
N GLN A 255 3.02 32.97 23.31
CA GLN A 255 1.93 33.28 22.40
C GLN A 255 1.66 32.11 21.45
N SER A 256 0.44 32.02 20.97
CA SER A 256 0.06 31.22 19.82
C SER A 256 -0.27 32.12 18.64
N ILE A 257 -0.11 31.56 17.43
CA ILE A 257 -0.50 32.22 16.19
C ILE A 257 -1.61 31.38 15.57
N ASP A 258 -2.76 31.99 15.37
CA ASP A 258 -3.94 31.37 14.80
C ASP A 258 -4.21 31.93 13.41
N PHE A 259 -4.49 31.02 12.46
CA PHE A 259 -4.93 31.35 11.13
C PHE A 259 -6.25 30.60 10.85
N ASP A 260 -7.31 31.32 10.53
CA ASP A 260 -8.61 30.74 10.21
C ASP A 260 -8.52 29.89 8.93
N GLN A 261 -7.82 30.40 7.91
CA GLN A 261 -7.61 29.71 6.66
C GLN A 261 -6.32 30.18 5.99
N ILE A 262 -5.57 29.21 5.47
CA ILE A 262 -4.42 29.45 4.59
C ILE A 262 -4.69 28.73 3.26
N ASN A 263 -4.61 29.48 2.16
CA ASN A 263 -4.56 28.94 0.81
C ASN A 263 -3.14 29.06 0.29
N PHE A 264 -2.68 28.03 -0.42
CA PHE A 264 -1.35 28.04 -1.01
C PHE A 264 -1.38 27.53 -2.45
N ASP A 265 -0.50 28.07 -3.25
CA ASP A 265 -0.24 27.69 -4.63
C ASP A 265 1.28 27.78 -4.83
N LEU A 266 1.94 26.63 -4.92
CA LEU A 266 3.39 26.53 -4.90
C LEU A 266 3.87 25.78 -6.14
N ILE A 267 4.90 26.29 -6.78
CA ILE A 267 5.59 25.60 -7.86
C ILE A 267 7.01 25.29 -7.41
N TYR A 268 7.34 24.02 -7.39
CA TYR A 268 8.69 23.54 -7.11
C TYR A 268 9.29 22.91 -8.37
N SER A 269 10.59 23.15 -8.59
CA SER A 269 11.31 22.51 -9.69
C SER A 269 12.67 21.99 -9.23
N GLN A 270 13.02 20.79 -9.68
CA GLN A 270 14.29 20.16 -9.38
C GLN A 270 14.90 19.62 -10.70
N LYS A 271 16.17 19.91 -10.94
CA LYS A 271 16.89 19.25 -12.04
C LYS A 271 16.90 17.75 -11.81
N LYS A 272 16.73 17.00 -12.90
CA LYS A 272 16.89 15.55 -12.86
C LYS A 272 18.29 15.27 -12.34
N PRO A 273 18.46 14.44 -11.28
CA PRO A 273 19.80 14.02 -10.89
C PRO A 273 20.44 13.31 -12.08
N ASP A 274 21.68 13.67 -12.43
CA ASP A 274 22.49 12.93 -13.37
C ASP A 274 22.71 11.53 -12.77
N ILE A 275 21.87 10.60 -13.17
CA ILE A 275 22.11 9.18 -12.91
C ILE A 275 23.13 8.75 -13.96
N SER A 276 24.38 9.12 -13.75
CA SER A 276 25.49 8.44 -14.43
C SER A 276 25.58 7.04 -13.81
N ASP A 277 25.39 6.04 -14.66
CA ASP A 277 25.46 4.60 -14.41
C ASP A 277 26.63 4.17 -13.49
#